data_0a4bd65f3c4eafb040869b823a4d7345
#
_entry.id   0a4bd65f3c4eafb040869b823a4d7345
#
_cell.length_a   1.000
_cell.length_b   1.000
_cell.length_c   1.000
_cell.angle_alpha   90.00
_cell.angle_beta   90.00
_cell.angle_gamma   90.00
#
_symmetry.space_group_name_H-M   'P 1'
#
loop_
_entity.id
_entity.type
_entity.pdbx_description
1 polymer ?
#
loop_
_entity_poly.entity_id
_entity_poly.type
_entity_poly.pdbx_seq_one_letter_code
_entity_poly.pdbx_strand_id
1 'polypeptide(L)'
;MRLCRGVLRGMMKARWGRIINIGSIVGSTGNPGQGNYAASKAALLGMSKSLANEVASRGITVNCIAPGFVKTAMTDKLNDNQKEAIKSKIQTGRLGEASDIAYATLYLSSEEASYITGSTIHVNGGMAML
;
A
#
# COMPACT_ATOMS: atom_id res chain seq x y z
N MET A 1 -8.28 9.16 6.17
CA MET A 1 -7.98 10.34 7.03
C MET A 1 -8.56 10.25 8.44
N ARG A 2 -9.86 9.95 8.62
CA ARG A 2 -10.50 9.92 9.97
C ARG A 2 -9.78 8.98 10.96
N LEU A 3 -9.44 7.76 10.54
CA LEU A 3 -8.74 6.79 11.39
C LEU A 3 -7.35 7.28 11.78
N CYS A 4 -6.58 7.82 10.82
CA CYS A 4 -5.25 8.38 11.13
C CYS A 4 -5.36 9.47 12.19
N ARG A 5 -6.29 10.43 12.05
CA ARG A 5 -6.51 11.47 13.06
C ARG A 5 -6.86 10.90 14.44
N GLY A 6 -7.66 9.83 14.49
CA GLY A 6 -8.07 9.20 15.74
C GLY A 6 -6.92 8.62 16.54
N VAL A 7 -5.89 8.07 15.88
CA VAL A 7 -4.74 7.44 16.57
C VAL A 7 -3.59 8.39 16.85
N LEU A 8 -3.47 9.50 16.10
CA LEU A 8 -2.32 10.40 16.17
C LEU A 8 -2.07 10.97 17.54
N ARG A 9 -3.11 11.37 18.29
CA ARG A 9 -2.94 11.96 19.61
C ARG A 9 -2.23 10.99 20.58
N GLY A 10 -2.60 9.72 20.56
CA GLY A 10 -1.96 8.68 21.35
C GLY A 10 -0.51 8.45 20.93
N MET A 11 -0.29 8.32 19.62
CA MET A 11 1.04 8.10 19.04
C MET A 11 1.99 9.26 19.34
N MET A 12 1.53 10.51 19.20
CA MET A 12 2.32 11.71 19.54
C MET A 12 2.70 11.75 21.01
N LYS A 13 1.78 11.37 21.91
CA LYS A 13 2.05 11.29 23.36
C LYS A 13 3.08 10.20 23.67
N ALA A 14 2.97 9.06 23.01
CA ALA A 14 3.91 7.95 23.15
C ALA A 14 5.27 8.21 22.47
N ARG A 15 5.36 9.21 21.58
CA ARG A 15 6.50 9.46 20.67
C ARG A 15 6.89 8.21 19.87
N TRP A 16 5.90 7.44 19.50
CA TRP A 16 6.02 6.22 18.71
C TRP A 16 4.73 5.94 17.96
N GLY A 17 4.85 5.55 16.72
CA GLY A 17 3.70 5.12 15.92
C GLY A 17 4.09 4.63 14.53
N ARG A 18 3.25 3.75 13.99
CA ARG A 18 3.36 3.22 12.63
C ARG A 18 1.99 3.30 11.97
N ILE A 19 1.87 4.09 10.92
CA ILE A 19 0.66 4.19 10.09
C ILE A 19 0.99 3.60 8.73
N ILE A 20 0.27 2.56 8.36
CA ILE A 20 0.46 1.87 7.09
C ILE A 20 -0.87 1.88 6.34
N ASN A 21 -0.89 2.62 5.24
CA ASN A 21 -2.08 2.74 4.39
C ASN A 21 -2.00 1.74 3.25
N ILE A 22 -3.07 0.98 3.02
CA ILE A 22 -3.12 0.04 1.90
C ILE A 22 -3.68 0.75 0.66
N GLY A 23 -2.77 1.08 -0.22
CA GLY A 23 -3.03 1.71 -1.51
C GLY A 23 -3.41 0.70 -2.59
N SER A 24 -2.90 0.94 -3.78
CA SER A 24 -2.94 0.05 -4.95
C SER A 24 -1.94 0.53 -5.97
N ILE A 25 -1.38 -0.37 -6.75
CA ILE A 25 -0.61 -0.06 -7.95
C ILE A 25 -1.38 0.91 -8.88
N VAL A 26 -2.70 0.75 -8.98
CA VAL A 26 -3.58 1.57 -9.82
C VAL A 26 -3.56 3.05 -9.40
N GLY A 27 -3.27 3.35 -8.15
CA GLY A 27 -3.08 4.73 -7.69
C GLY A 27 -1.86 5.42 -8.31
N SER A 28 -0.86 4.65 -8.73
CA SER A 28 0.36 5.16 -9.38
C SER A 28 0.29 5.06 -10.90
N THR A 29 -0.27 3.97 -11.45
CA THR A 29 -0.27 3.69 -12.89
C THR A 29 -1.54 4.13 -13.60
N GLY A 30 -2.64 4.32 -12.87
CA GLY A 30 -3.98 4.34 -13.47
C GLY A 30 -4.42 2.98 -14.00
N ASN A 31 -5.67 2.87 -14.39
CA ASN A 31 -6.21 1.74 -15.14
C ASN A 31 -7.46 2.18 -15.91
N PRO A 32 -7.61 1.84 -17.19
CA PRO A 32 -8.80 2.17 -17.97
C PRO A 32 -10.10 1.75 -17.25
N GLY A 33 -11.09 2.64 -17.23
CA GLY A 33 -12.39 2.40 -16.58
C GLY A 33 -12.38 2.53 -15.04
N GLN A 34 -11.23 2.76 -14.41
CA GLN A 34 -11.10 2.86 -12.94
C GLN A 34 -10.68 4.26 -12.45
N GLY A 35 -11.09 5.34 -13.13
CA GLY A 35 -10.67 6.70 -12.81
C GLY A 35 -10.95 7.09 -11.35
N ASN A 36 -12.16 6.84 -10.84
CA ASN A 36 -12.50 7.13 -9.44
C ASN A 36 -11.68 6.32 -8.43
N TYR A 37 -11.45 5.03 -8.73
CA TYR A 37 -10.62 4.17 -7.89
C TYR A 37 -9.17 4.65 -7.90
N ALA A 38 -8.60 4.90 -9.08
CA ALA A 38 -7.25 5.42 -9.25
C ALA A 38 -7.07 6.74 -8.48
N ALA A 39 -7.99 7.69 -8.64
CA ALA A 39 -7.95 8.96 -7.92
C ALA A 39 -7.97 8.78 -6.41
N SER A 40 -8.83 7.88 -5.88
CA SER A 40 -8.92 7.60 -4.45
C SER A 40 -7.62 7.01 -3.89
N LYS A 41 -6.98 6.13 -4.65
CA LYS A 41 -5.73 5.48 -4.25
C LYS A 41 -4.51 6.41 -4.41
N ALA A 42 -4.49 7.26 -5.44
CA ALA A 42 -3.49 8.32 -5.59
C ALA A 42 -3.58 9.36 -4.46
N ALA A 43 -4.80 9.78 -4.10
CA ALA A 43 -5.02 10.69 -2.98
C ALA A 43 -4.47 10.14 -1.65
N LEU A 44 -4.55 8.81 -1.45
CA LEU A 44 -4.00 8.15 -0.26
C LEU A 44 -2.47 8.28 -0.20
N LEU A 45 -1.78 8.18 -1.33
CA LEU A 45 -0.32 8.36 -1.40
C LEU A 45 0.09 9.79 -1.03
N GLY A 46 -0.58 10.80 -1.61
CA GLY A 46 -0.32 12.20 -1.32
C GLY A 46 -0.61 12.55 0.15
N MET A 47 -1.76 12.10 0.66
CA MET A 47 -2.12 12.27 2.08
C MET A 47 -1.09 11.66 3.03
N SER A 48 -0.59 10.48 2.70
CA SER A 48 0.40 9.79 3.56
C SER A 48 1.72 10.54 3.60
N LYS A 49 2.18 11.10 2.48
CA LYS A 49 3.39 11.93 2.43
C LYS A 49 3.25 13.20 3.26
N SER A 50 2.11 13.90 3.15
CA SER A 50 1.85 15.10 3.94
C SER A 50 1.86 14.78 5.44
N LEU A 51 1.15 13.72 5.83
CA LEU A 51 1.08 13.31 7.22
C LEU A 51 2.45 12.86 7.75
N ALA A 52 3.25 12.14 6.92
CA ALA A 52 4.62 11.76 7.28
C ALA A 52 5.47 12.97 7.65
N ASN A 53 5.44 14.03 6.82
CA ASN A 53 6.15 15.27 7.09
C ASN A 53 5.73 15.94 8.42
N GLU A 54 4.43 15.89 8.74
CA GLU A 54 3.90 16.51 9.96
C GLU A 54 4.34 15.80 11.25
N VAL A 55 4.51 14.47 11.20
CA VAL A 55 4.66 13.66 12.42
C VAL A 55 6.01 12.95 12.58
N ALA A 56 6.89 13.00 11.58
CA ALA A 56 8.18 12.30 11.61
C ALA A 56 9.02 12.67 12.83
N SER A 57 9.05 13.96 13.22
CA SER A 57 9.78 14.44 14.40
C SER A 57 9.26 13.89 15.74
N ARG A 58 8.11 13.22 15.70
CA ARG A 58 7.50 12.57 16.88
C ARG A 58 7.74 11.06 16.94
N GLY A 59 8.65 10.52 16.13
CA GLY A 59 8.92 9.09 16.07
C GLY A 59 7.78 8.28 15.42
N ILE A 60 6.94 8.92 14.61
CA ILE A 60 5.82 8.29 13.92
C ILE A 60 6.16 8.19 12.45
N THR A 61 6.08 6.99 11.88
CA THR A 61 6.22 6.78 10.43
C THR A 61 4.85 6.60 9.77
N VAL A 62 4.73 7.11 8.56
CA VAL A 62 3.52 6.98 7.75
C VAL A 62 3.91 6.51 6.37
N ASN A 63 3.52 5.29 6.01
CA ASN A 63 3.89 4.68 4.74
C ASN A 63 2.67 4.11 4.02
N CYS A 64 2.83 3.80 2.75
CA CYS A 64 1.84 3.11 1.95
C CYS A 64 2.39 1.76 1.49
N ILE A 65 1.53 0.77 1.37
CA ILE A 65 1.76 -0.43 0.57
C ILE A 65 0.88 -0.31 -0.66
N ALA A 66 1.45 -0.54 -1.83
CA ALA A 66 0.73 -0.57 -3.11
C ALA A 66 0.73 -2.00 -3.67
N PRO A 67 -0.28 -2.81 -3.34
CA PRO A 67 -0.42 -4.15 -3.88
C PRO A 67 -0.68 -4.12 -5.39
N GLY A 68 -0.17 -5.14 -6.10
CA GLY A 68 -0.64 -5.53 -7.41
C GLY A 68 -1.90 -6.40 -7.33
N PHE A 69 -1.99 -7.41 -8.19
CA PHE A 69 -3.05 -8.40 -8.12
C PHE A 69 -2.74 -9.47 -7.08
N VAL A 70 -3.61 -9.55 -6.07
CA VAL A 70 -3.52 -10.50 -4.95
C VAL A 70 -4.71 -11.46 -5.01
N LYS A 71 -4.50 -12.72 -4.72
CA LYS A 71 -5.57 -13.73 -4.60
C LYS A 71 -6.53 -13.34 -3.49
N THR A 72 -7.80 -13.24 -3.83
CA THR A 72 -8.92 -12.92 -2.92
C THR A 72 -10.17 -13.58 -3.46
N ALA A 73 -11.23 -13.64 -2.66
CA ALA A 73 -12.53 -14.12 -3.12
C ALA A 73 -13.05 -13.39 -4.38
N MET A 74 -12.57 -12.16 -4.64
CA MET A 74 -12.92 -11.42 -5.85
C MET A 74 -12.16 -11.97 -7.07
N THR A 75 -10.87 -12.27 -6.94
CA THR A 75 -10.06 -12.83 -8.04
C THR A 75 -10.40 -14.28 -8.34
N ASP A 76 -10.93 -15.02 -7.35
CA ASP A 76 -11.38 -16.42 -7.55
C ASP A 76 -12.56 -16.51 -8.53
N LYS A 77 -13.37 -15.44 -8.64
CA LYS A 77 -14.50 -15.36 -9.58
C LYS A 77 -14.10 -15.12 -11.03
N LEU A 78 -12.84 -14.81 -11.29
CA LEU A 78 -12.32 -14.63 -12.64
C LEU A 78 -12.20 -15.98 -13.33
N ASN A 79 -12.53 -16.00 -14.63
CA ASN A 79 -12.29 -17.20 -15.45
C ASN A 79 -10.79 -17.38 -15.76
N ASP A 80 -10.42 -18.57 -16.28
CA ASP A 80 -9.01 -18.91 -16.52
C ASP A 80 -8.33 -17.99 -17.51
N ASN A 81 -9.03 -17.56 -18.57
CA ASN A 81 -8.47 -16.62 -19.56
C ASN A 81 -8.16 -15.26 -18.92
N GLN A 82 -9.02 -14.76 -18.05
CA GLN A 82 -8.80 -13.52 -17.32
C GLN A 82 -7.63 -13.65 -16.34
N LYS A 83 -7.53 -14.79 -15.63
CA LYS A 83 -6.40 -15.08 -14.74
C LYS A 83 -5.08 -15.11 -15.47
N GLU A 84 -5.02 -15.77 -16.63
CA GLU A 84 -3.81 -15.82 -17.46
C GLU A 84 -3.44 -14.44 -18.04
N ALA A 85 -4.42 -13.66 -18.50
CA ALA A 85 -4.20 -12.29 -18.95
C ALA A 85 -3.65 -11.37 -17.85
N ILE A 86 -4.01 -11.60 -16.60
CA ILE A 86 -3.45 -10.88 -15.44
C ILE A 86 -2.03 -11.37 -15.17
N LYS A 87 -1.81 -12.68 -15.11
CA LYS A 87 -0.49 -13.27 -14.84
C LYS A 87 0.54 -12.84 -15.86
N SER A 88 0.17 -12.74 -17.14
CA SER A 88 1.09 -12.30 -18.20
C SER A 88 1.64 -10.88 -17.99
N LYS A 89 0.97 -10.06 -17.18
CA LYS A 89 1.41 -8.70 -16.80
C LYS A 89 2.28 -8.67 -15.54
N ILE A 90 2.41 -9.80 -14.86
CA ILE A 90 3.16 -9.90 -13.60
C ILE A 90 4.49 -10.60 -13.89
N GLN A 91 5.60 -9.91 -13.74
CA GLN A 91 6.92 -10.43 -14.12
C GLN A 91 7.33 -11.68 -13.34
N THR A 92 6.88 -11.82 -12.09
CA THR A 92 7.10 -13.05 -11.31
C THR A 92 6.20 -14.22 -11.72
N GLY A 93 5.29 -14.03 -12.68
CA GLY A 93 4.44 -15.08 -13.26
C GLY A 93 3.35 -15.63 -12.33
N ARG A 94 3.13 -15.02 -11.17
CA ARG A 94 2.10 -15.45 -10.21
C ARG A 94 1.31 -14.27 -9.65
N LEU A 95 0.08 -14.53 -9.25
CA LEU A 95 -0.66 -13.61 -8.39
C LEU A 95 0.01 -13.54 -7.01
N GLY A 96 -0.08 -12.38 -6.38
CA GLY A 96 0.33 -12.23 -4.99
C GLY A 96 -0.57 -13.03 -4.05
N GLU A 97 -0.04 -13.41 -2.90
CA GLU A 97 -0.79 -13.97 -1.79
C GLU A 97 -1.02 -12.88 -0.72
N ALA A 98 -2.00 -13.06 0.14
CA ALA A 98 -2.22 -12.14 1.26
C ALA A 98 -0.97 -12.03 2.17
N SER A 99 -0.21 -13.12 2.30
CA SER A 99 1.06 -13.16 3.03
C SER A 99 2.12 -12.24 2.43
N ASP A 100 2.17 -12.04 1.10
CA ASP A 100 3.11 -11.12 0.48
C ASP A 100 2.90 -9.67 1.00
N ILE A 101 1.63 -9.29 1.18
CA ILE A 101 1.26 -7.98 1.75
C ILE A 101 1.51 -7.93 3.26
N ALA A 102 1.22 -9.04 3.96
CA ALA A 102 1.41 -9.15 5.40
C ALA A 102 2.90 -8.98 5.78
N TYR A 103 3.82 -9.58 5.04
CA TYR A 103 5.27 -9.43 5.30
C TYR A 103 5.75 -8.00 5.11
N ALA A 104 5.29 -7.29 4.09
CA ALA A 104 5.60 -5.88 3.92
C ALA A 104 5.02 -5.02 5.05
N THR A 105 3.80 -5.37 5.51
CA THR A 105 3.16 -4.70 6.65
C THR A 105 3.93 -4.96 7.93
N LEU A 106 4.34 -6.20 8.17
CA LEU A 106 5.13 -6.58 9.35
C LEU A 106 6.44 -5.79 9.42
N TYR A 107 7.17 -5.74 8.30
CA TYR A 107 8.41 -4.97 8.21
C TYR A 107 8.18 -3.48 8.52
N LEU A 108 7.22 -2.84 7.87
CA LEU A 108 6.92 -1.41 8.11
C LEU A 108 6.40 -1.13 9.52
N SER A 109 5.90 -2.14 10.23
CA SER A 109 5.43 -2.02 11.61
C SER A 109 6.55 -2.14 12.64
N SER A 110 7.73 -2.60 12.24
CA SER A 110 8.84 -2.90 13.12
C SER A 110 9.71 -1.67 13.46
N GLU A 111 10.63 -1.84 14.39
CA GLU A 111 11.63 -0.81 14.73
C GLU A 111 12.68 -0.64 13.63
N GLU A 112 12.99 -1.71 12.89
CA GLU A 112 13.95 -1.73 11.79
C GLU A 112 13.52 -0.80 10.65
N ALA A 113 12.21 -0.53 10.54
CA ALA A 113 11.65 0.41 9.56
C ALA A 113 11.55 1.86 10.09
N SER A 114 12.17 2.18 11.22
CA SER A 114 12.06 3.52 11.87
C SER A 114 12.56 4.68 11.00
N TYR A 115 13.43 4.40 10.03
CA TYR A 115 13.95 5.41 9.09
C TYR A 115 13.17 5.47 7.76
N ILE A 116 12.08 4.69 7.63
CA ILE A 116 11.23 4.66 6.44
C ILE A 116 9.93 5.40 6.75
N THR A 117 9.74 6.57 6.14
CA THR A 117 8.50 7.35 6.24
C THR A 117 8.21 8.10 4.95
N GLY A 118 6.94 8.35 4.65
CA GLY A 118 6.49 8.96 3.40
C GLY A 118 6.65 8.08 2.15
N SER A 119 7.06 6.83 2.33
CA SER A 119 7.38 5.90 1.25
C SER A 119 6.16 5.09 0.81
N THR A 120 6.20 4.61 -0.43
CA THR A 120 5.27 3.62 -0.96
C THR A 120 6.03 2.37 -1.31
N ILE A 121 5.72 1.26 -0.64
CA ILE A 121 6.28 -0.05 -0.94
C ILE A 121 5.39 -0.74 -1.97
N HIS A 122 5.93 -0.99 -3.14
CA HIS A 122 5.24 -1.68 -4.22
C HIS A 122 5.38 -3.20 -4.06
N VAL A 123 4.26 -3.90 -3.78
CA VAL A 123 4.21 -5.36 -3.62
C VAL A 123 3.35 -5.92 -4.75
N ASN A 124 3.92 -6.05 -5.93
CA ASN A 124 3.17 -6.27 -7.16
C ASN A 124 3.78 -7.29 -8.14
N GLY A 125 4.83 -8.03 -7.72
CA GLY A 125 5.48 -9.03 -8.56
C GLY A 125 6.14 -8.47 -9.83
N GLY A 126 6.52 -7.18 -9.82
CA GLY A 126 7.09 -6.50 -10.99
C GLY A 126 6.07 -6.00 -12.01
N MET A 127 4.77 -6.04 -11.68
CA MET A 127 3.70 -5.55 -12.56
C MET A 127 3.84 -4.05 -12.90
N ALA A 128 4.42 -3.27 -11.98
CA ALA A 128 4.90 -1.92 -12.25
C ALA A 128 6.17 -1.67 -11.43
N MET A 129 7.19 -1.17 -12.09
CA MET A 129 8.49 -0.81 -11.52
C MET A 129 8.55 0.72 -11.49
N LEU A 130 8.31 1.32 -10.30
CA LEU A 130 8.14 2.75 -10.06
C LEU A 130 9.17 3.26 -9.06
#